data_804877ab360774a92ccc6408d228dc33
#
_entry.id   804877ab360774a92ccc6408d228dc33
#
_cell.length_a   1.000
_cell.length_b   1.000
_cell.length_c   1.000
_cell.angle_alpha   90.00
_cell.angle_beta   90.00
_cell.angle_gamma   90.00
#
_symmetry.space_group_name_H-M   'P 1'
#
loop_
_entity.id
_entity.type
_entity.pdbx_description
1 polymer ?
#
loop_
_entity_poly.entity_id
_entity_poly.type
_entity_poly.pdbx_seq_one_letter_code
_entity_poly.pdbx_strand_id
1 'polypeptide(L)'
;MEILWFFLEVGKVEGLLACLNLLEQWHRVVRRDEDHRLANVEGAERAVDGAVADCVRNFRGVQGRDVVALVRIRDRQLHGVPFVGGARKRFEFHLSPNISTIKLVKNIAHRFVFLAFAGAALLVGLFAGASLLGVAPASAVTNAHGPLMVFGFVGGAIGLERAVAVKKTWAWAGPAFHVLAVLTLLAGVTRPVPAVCFALSFLVLGFIYLEVHRRQPTLAVLVQAAGVIGGVAASLLWAMTPSFATAMPLCVLYVVATIIGERMELARVTMAGTRAESLITALVLALAAAGVIYILVPAVGYRLMGALLLAISLTTVRVDVAKNLVRAKGLPRYSAACMLAGYFWLAVAGLAWLGMGQASGFSYDASVHTVFLGFVMSMIFAHAPIILTSVIRKKLPYNPVLYVPVVLLHAGLMVRVGADIVAHTGVYQVGGMTNVVAVLLFVLSGFVLTIREARRAHR
;
A
#
# COMPACT_ATOMS: atom_id res chain seq x y z
N MET A 1 -1.38 -9.16 -1.25
CA MET A 1 -2.77 -8.81 -1.57
C MET A 1 -3.13 -9.15 -3.00
N GLU A 2 -2.28 -8.93 -4.02
CA GLU A 2 -2.56 -9.42 -5.37
C GLU A 2 -2.55 -10.94 -5.51
N ILE A 3 -1.75 -11.67 -4.75
CA ILE A 3 -1.84 -13.15 -4.72
C ILE A 3 -3.16 -13.61 -4.08
N LEU A 4 -3.64 -12.95 -3.03
CA LEU A 4 -4.96 -13.23 -2.44
C LEU A 4 -6.11 -12.59 -3.24
N TRP A 5 -5.89 -11.45 -3.87
CA TRP A 5 -6.83 -10.82 -4.81
C TRP A 5 -6.89 -11.54 -6.15
N PHE A 6 -5.76 -12.07 -6.63
CA PHE A 6 -5.71 -13.03 -7.72
C PHE A 6 -6.50 -14.31 -7.35
N PHE A 7 -6.47 -14.75 -6.09
CA PHE A 7 -7.30 -15.86 -5.59
C PHE A 7 -8.76 -15.46 -5.28
N LEU A 8 -9.11 -14.18 -5.14
CA LEU A 8 -10.50 -13.70 -4.94
C LEU A 8 -11.21 -13.25 -6.25
N GLU A 9 -10.49 -13.06 -7.33
CA GLU A 9 -11.05 -13.23 -8.69
C GLU A 9 -11.25 -14.72 -9.06
N VAL A 10 -11.11 -15.60 -8.11
CA VAL A 10 -11.04 -17.08 -8.16
C VAL A 10 -12.31 -17.74 -8.69
N GLY A 11 -13.43 -17.09 -8.76
CA GLY A 11 -14.53 -17.60 -9.61
C GLY A 11 -14.16 -17.70 -11.10
N LYS A 12 -13.12 -16.96 -11.55
CA LYS A 12 -12.60 -17.06 -12.92
C LYS A 12 -11.40 -17.99 -13.05
N VAL A 13 -10.63 -18.17 -11.97
CA VAL A 13 -9.46 -19.06 -11.93
C VAL A 13 -9.89 -20.51 -11.70
N GLU A 14 -10.96 -20.77 -10.95
CA GLU A 14 -11.53 -22.13 -10.87
C GLU A 14 -11.99 -22.63 -12.25
N GLY A 15 -12.58 -21.76 -13.08
CA GLY A 15 -12.90 -22.10 -14.46
C GLY A 15 -11.66 -22.37 -15.32
N LEU A 16 -10.60 -21.57 -15.16
CA LEU A 16 -9.33 -21.77 -15.88
C LEU A 16 -8.55 -22.99 -15.38
N LEU A 17 -8.53 -23.22 -14.06
CA LEU A 17 -7.94 -24.41 -13.45
C LEU A 17 -8.72 -25.69 -13.80
N ALA A 18 -10.05 -25.60 -13.88
CA ALA A 18 -10.88 -26.70 -14.38
C ALA A 18 -10.59 -27.01 -15.86
N CYS A 19 -10.42 -25.99 -16.69
CA CYS A 19 -10.00 -26.16 -18.08
C CYS A 19 -8.58 -26.71 -18.22
N LEU A 20 -7.63 -26.25 -17.40
CA LEU A 20 -6.25 -26.76 -17.38
C LEU A 20 -6.18 -28.19 -16.85
N ASN A 21 -6.96 -28.55 -15.83
CA ASN A 21 -7.08 -29.93 -15.33
C ASN A 21 -7.73 -30.87 -16.35
N LEU A 22 -8.73 -30.40 -17.11
CA LEU A 22 -9.33 -31.15 -18.20
C LEU A 22 -8.35 -31.38 -19.37
N LEU A 23 -7.54 -30.38 -19.71
CA LEU A 23 -6.44 -30.50 -20.68
C LEU A 23 -5.34 -31.45 -20.20
N GLU A 24 -5.03 -31.45 -18.93
CA GLU A 24 -4.02 -32.35 -18.33
C GLU A 24 -4.55 -33.79 -18.19
N GLN A 25 -5.83 -33.97 -17.89
CA GLN A 25 -6.49 -35.27 -17.93
C GLN A 25 -6.58 -35.84 -19.34
N TRP A 26 -6.93 -34.97 -20.33
CA TRP A 26 -6.93 -35.33 -21.75
C TRP A 26 -5.51 -35.74 -22.21
N HIS A 27 -4.47 -35.00 -21.82
CA HIS A 27 -3.07 -35.36 -22.14
C HIS A 27 -2.64 -36.69 -21.53
N ARG A 28 -3.17 -37.05 -20.35
CA ARG A 28 -2.94 -38.38 -19.72
C ARG A 28 -3.71 -39.50 -20.40
N VAL A 29 -4.90 -39.22 -20.89
CA VAL A 29 -5.72 -40.17 -21.65
C VAL A 29 -5.09 -40.46 -23.02
N VAL A 30 -4.66 -39.42 -23.74
CA VAL A 30 -3.97 -39.57 -25.03
C VAL A 30 -2.65 -40.30 -24.91
N ARG A 31 -1.85 -40.10 -23.85
CA ARG A 31 -0.62 -40.90 -23.61
C ARG A 31 -0.87 -42.35 -23.22
N ARG A 32 -2.04 -42.67 -22.65
CA ARG A 32 -2.39 -44.02 -22.28
C ARG A 32 -2.92 -44.86 -23.47
N ASP A 33 -3.40 -44.20 -24.52
CA ASP A 33 -3.97 -44.82 -25.70
C ASP A 33 -2.95 -45.04 -26.84
N GLU A 34 -1.68 -44.60 -26.67
CA GLU A 34 -0.60 -44.96 -27.61
C GLU A 34 -0.28 -46.46 -27.64
N ASP A 35 -0.73 -47.25 -26.65
CA ASP A 35 -0.51 -48.69 -26.58
C ASP A 35 -1.69 -49.56 -27.08
N HIS A 36 -2.86 -49.01 -27.38
CA HIS A 36 -4.04 -49.77 -27.91
C HIS A 36 -4.87 -49.00 -28.95
N ARG A 37 -4.63 -49.35 -30.23
CA ARG A 37 -5.47 -49.29 -31.44
C ARG A 37 -6.65 -48.33 -31.50
N LEU A 38 -6.49 -47.32 -32.35
CA LEU A 38 -7.42 -46.65 -33.28
C LEU A 38 -8.89 -47.14 -33.30
N ALA A 39 -9.70 -46.80 -32.31
CA ALA A 39 -11.15 -46.85 -32.42
C ALA A 39 -11.77 -45.94 -31.35
N ASN A 40 -11.81 -44.66 -31.54
CA ASN A 40 -12.75 -43.67 -30.98
C ASN A 40 -12.29 -42.22 -31.10
N VAL A 41 -11.66 -41.83 -32.17
CA VAL A 41 -11.22 -40.42 -32.38
C VAL A 41 -12.44 -39.49 -32.50
N GLU A 42 -13.53 -39.93 -33.11
CA GLU A 42 -14.76 -39.10 -33.23
C GLU A 42 -15.51 -38.91 -31.92
N GLY A 43 -15.41 -39.84 -30.95
CA GLY A 43 -16.00 -39.65 -29.63
C GLY A 43 -15.22 -38.68 -28.75
N ALA A 44 -13.91 -38.69 -28.89
CA ALA A 44 -13.01 -37.78 -28.16
C ALA A 44 -13.11 -36.34 -28.71
N GLU A 45 -13.22 -36.16 -30.04
CA GLU A 45 -13.43 -34.81 -30.64
C GLU A 45 -14.79 -34.20 -30.23
N ARG A 46 -15.88 -34.99 -30.20
CA ARG A 46 -17.18 -34.49 -29.72
C ARG A 46 -17.18 -34.14 -28.25
N ALA A 47 -16.41 -34.84 -27.40
CA ALA A 47 -16.28 -34.53 -25.97
C ALA A 47 -15.46 -33.26 -25.75
N VAL A 48 -14.44 -33.01 -26.55
CA VAL A 48 -13.62 -31.80 -26.50
C VAL A 48 -14.41 -30.59 -26.98
N ASP A 49 -15.12 -30.71 -28.08
CA ASP A 49 -16.00 -29.63 -28.64
C ASP A 49 -17.14 -29.30 -27.67
N GLY A 50 -17.71 -30.29 -26.97
CA GLY A 50 -18.68 -30.11 -25.90
C GLY A 50 -18.10 -29.36 -24.68
N ALA A 51 -16.92 -29.76 -24.19
CA ALA A 51 -16.25 -29.14 -23.04
C ALA A 51 -15.79 -27.72 -23.37
N VAL A 52 -15.29 -27.46 -24.58
CA VAL A 52 -14.91 -26.10 -25.02
C VAL A 52 -16.15 -25.22 -25.18
N ALA A 53 -17.26 -25.76 -25.70
CA ALA A 53 -18.52 -25.03 -25.83
C ALA A 53 -19.15 -24.71 -24.46
N ASP A 54 -19.00 -25.58 -23.45
CA ASP A 54 -19.45 -25.31 -22.08
C ASP A 54 -18.55 -24.32 -21.36
N CYS A 55 -17.25 -24.40 -21.58
CA CYS A 55 -16.29 -23.43 -21.07
C CYS A 55 -16.60 -22.02 -21.64
N VAL A 56 -16.87 -21.91 -22.94
CA VAL A 56 -17.25 -20.64 -23.59
C VAL A 56 -18.63 -20.14 -23.14
N ARG A 57 -19.60 -21.03 -22.87
CA ARG A 57 -20.92 -20.65 -22.32
C ARG A 57 -20.83 -20.14 -20.90
N ASN A 58 -20.07 -20.79 -20.02
CA ASN A 58 -19.86 -20.35 -18.65
C ASN A 58 -19.08 -19.03 -18.57
N PHE A 59 -18.19 -18.77 -19.55
CA PHE A 59 -17.51 -17.47 -19.67
C PHE A 59 -18.43 -16.34 -20.15
N ARG A 60 -19.46 -16.63 -20.99
CA ARG A 60 -20.45 -15.63 -21.43
C ARG A 60 -21.45 -15.24 -20.34
N GLY A 61 -21.74 -16.12 -19.39
CA GLY A 61 -22.68 -15.86 -18.29
C GLY A 61 -22.20 -14.89 -17.22
N VAL A 62 -20.89 -14.54 -17.17
CA VAL A 62 -20.28 -13.75 -16.09
C VAL A 62 -20.06 -12.28 -16.43
N GLN A 63 -20.13 -11.87 -17.70
CA GLN A 63 -20.08 -10.43 -18.04
C GLN A 63 -20.82 -10.14 -19.37
N GLY A 64 -21.90 -9.40 -19.26
CA GLY A 64 -22.46 -8.68 -20.40
C GLY A 64 -21.49 -7.62 -20.91
N ARG A 65 -21.09 -7.75 -22.18
CA ARG A 65 -20.29 -6.92 -23.07
C ARG A 65 -18.80 -7.25 -23.16
N ASP A 66 -18.46 -7.87 -24.29
CA ASP A 66 -17.21 -7.76 -25.05
C ASP A 66 -15.88 -8.06 -24.33
N VAL A 67 -15.64 -9.33 -24.00
CA VAL A 67 -14.26 -9.84 -23.93
C VAL A 67 -14.21 -11.19 -24.66
N VAL A 68 -13.79 -11.19 -25.88
CA VAL A 68 -13.31 -12.39 -26.59
C VAL A 68 -11.84 -12.57 -26.15
N ALA A 69 -11.62 -13.44 -25.19
CA ALA A 69 -10.27 -13.86 -24.83
C ALA A 69 -9.83 -14.95 -25.81
N LEU A 70 -8.94 -14.59 -26.71
CA LEU A 70 -8.29 -15.50 -27.65
C LEU A 70 -7.07 -16.15 -27.00
N VAL A 71 -7.16 -17.44 -26.73
CA VAL A 71 -6.02 -18.28 -26.35
C VAL A 71 -5.26 -18.67 -27.62
N ARG A 72 -4.07 -18.16 -27.81
CA ARG A 72 -3.17 -18.54 -28.89
C ARG A 72 -2.34 -19.72 -28.43
N ILE A 73 -2.70 -20.92 -28.86
CA ILE A 73 -1.84 -22.11 -28.72
C ILE A 73 -0.73 -21.98 -29.77
N ARG A 74 0.51 -21.74 -29.32
CA ARG A 74 1.67 -21.57 -30.19
C ARG A 74 2.17 -22.92 -30.66
N ASP A 75 2.18 -23.15 -31.95
CA ASP A 75 2.48 -24.35 -32.76
C ASP A 75 3.90 -24.94 -32.59
N ARG A 76 4.61 -24.68 -31.50
CA ARG A 76 5.99 -25.19 -31.30
C ARG A 76 6.13 -26.44 -30.41
N GLN A 77 5.04 -26.99 -29.90
CA GLN A 77 5.07 -28.20 -29.06
C GLN A 77 4.34 -29.42 -29.63
N LEU A 78 3.89 -29.35 -30.88
CA LEU A 78 3.21 -30.45 -31.57
C LEU A 78 4.04 -31.04 -32.71
N HIS A 79 5.37 -31.00 -32.64
CA HIS A 79 6.20 -31.79 -33.53
C HIS A 79 6.34 -33.20 -32.99
N GLY A 80 5.50 -34.13 -33.44
CA GLY A 80 5.63 -35.54 -33.12
C GLY A 80 4.39 -36.40 -33.35
N VAL A 81 3.25 -35.88 -33.76
CA VAL A 81 2.06 -36.70 -34.04
C VAL A 81 1.82 -36.72 -35.56
N PRO A 82 1.90 -37.84 -36.26
CA PRO A 82 1.56 -37.92 -37.69
C PRO A 82 0.04 -37.85 -37.85
N PHE A 83 -0.48 -36.73 -38.40
CA PHE A 83 -1.86 -36.63 -38.86
C PHE A 83 -2.01 -37.31 -40.19
N VAL A 84 -2.82 -38.38 -40.23
CA VAL A 84 -3.29 -39.01 -41.46
C VAL A 84 -4.66 -38.38 -41.81
N GLY A 85 -4.76 -37.71 -42.95
CA GLY A 85 -6.03 -37.19 -43.48
C GLY A 85 -6.05 -35.68 -43.68
N GLY A 86 -5.90 -35.26 -44.94
CA GLY A 86 -5.73 -33.88 -45.34
C GLY A 86 -6.97 -32.99 -45.18
N ALA A 87 -6.95 -32.12 -44.22
CA ALA A 87 -7.58 -30.81 -44.29
C ALA A 87 -6.98 -29.90 -43.19
N ARG A 88 -5.93 -29.14 -43.51
CA ARG A 88 -5.46 -28.02 -42.67
C ARG A 88 -6.50 -26.89 -42.74
N LYS A 89 -7.38 -26.78 -41.75
CA LYS A 89 -8.08 -25.52 -41.49
C LYS A 89 -7.15 -24.61 -40.68
N ARG A 90 -6.57 -23.63 -41.36
CA ARG A 90 -5.79 -22.57 -40.75
C ARG A 90 -6.78 -21.55 -40.14
N PHE A 91 -6.90 -21.54 -38.84
CA PHE A 91 -7.58 -20.45 -38.12
C PHE A 91 -6.58 -19.31 -37.87
N GLU A 92 -6.64 -18.27 -38.70
CA GLU A 92 -5.90 -17.02 -38.43
C GLU A 92 -6.84 -16.08 -37.69
N PHE A 93 -6.46 -15.77 -36.43
CA PHE A 93 -7.11 -14.73 -35.65
C PHE A 93 -6.30 -13.45 -35.75
N HIS A 94 -6.82 -12.45 -36.42
CA HIS A 94 -6.25 -11.11 -36.43
C HIS A 94 -6.70 -10.35 -35.17
N LEU A 95 -5.80 -10.13 -34.23
CA LEU A 95 -5.95 -9.14 -33.15
C LEU A 95 -5.57 -7.78 -33.72
N SER A 96 -6.52 -6.86 -33.79
CA SER A 96 -6.21 -5.44 -33.99
C SER A 96 -5.51 -4.91 -32.74
N PRO A 97 -4.22 -4.54 -32.79
CA PRO A 97 -3.44 -4.21 -31.59
C PRO A 97 -3.78 -2.84 -30.97
N ASN A 98 -4.67 -2.05 -31.59
CA ASN A 98 -4.70 -0.61 -31.33
C ASN A 98 -5.66 -0.11 -30.23
N ILE A 99 -6.73 -0.83 -29.90
CA ILE A 99 -7.75 -0.28 -28.97
C ILE A 99 -7.49 -0.69 -27.52
N SER A 100 -7.07 -1.92 -27.26
CA SER A 100 -6.78 -2.40 -25.91
C SER A 100 -5.48 -1.82 -25.33
N THR A 101 -4.45 -1.66 -26.16
CA THR A 101 -3.16 -1.06 -25.76
C THR A 101 -3.31 0.42 -25.46
N ILE A 102 -4.09 1.17 -26.26
CA ILE A 102 -4.34 2.60 -26.04
C ILE A 102 -5.17 2.83 -24.76
N LYS A 103 -6.19 2.00 -24.48
CA LYS A 103 -6.96 2.07 -23.22
C LYS A 103 -6.10 1.72 -22.00
N LEU A 104 -5.20 0.75 -22.12
CA LEU A 104 -4.30 0.35 -21.04
C LEU A 104 -3.28 1.46 -20.72
N VAL A 105 -2.70 2.09 -21.74
CA VAL A 105 -1.73 3.20 -21.58
C VAL A 105 -2.42 4.43 -20.98
N LYS A 106 -3.62 4.80 -21.44
CA LYS A 106 -4.39 5.90 -20.83
C LYS A 106 -4.74 5.62 -19.36
N ASN A 107 -5.06 4.37 -19.00
CA ASN A 107 -5.38 4.00 -17.62
C ASN A 107 -4.19 3.97 -16.66
N ILE A 108 -2.96 3.99 -17.15
CA ILE A 108 -1.75 4.00 -16.31
C ILE A 108 -1.21 5.43 -16.16
N ALA A 109 -1.31 6.26 -17.19
CA ALA A 109 -0.72 7.59 -17.20
C ALA A 109 -1.22 8.48 -16.05
N HIS A 110 -2.53 8.49 -15.76
CA HIS A 110 -3.07 9.31 -14.67
C HIS A 110 -2.59 8.86 -13.29
N ARG A 111 -2.30 7.56 -13.07
CA ARG A 111 -1.74 7.07 -11.80
C ARG A 111 -0.34 7.63 -11.54
N PHE A 112 0.47 7.76 -12.61
CA PHE A 112 1.80 8.38 -12.50
C PHE A 112 1.70 9.86 -12.13
N VAL A 113 0.70 10.58 -12.64
CA VAL A 113 0.49 11.99 -12.26
C VAL A 113 0.20 12.09 -10.77
N PHE A 114 -0.76 11.34 -10.24
CA PHE A 114 -1.08 11.36 -8.80
C PHE A 114 0.09 10.92 -7.93
N LEU A 115 0.82 9.88 -8.34
CA LEU A 115 2.02 9.42 -7.64
C LEU A 115 3.13 10.48 -7.66
N ALA A 116 3.28 11.20 -8.78
CA ALA A 116 4.26 12.28 -8.90
C ALA A 116 3.98 13.43 -7.90
N PHE A 117 2.71 13.78 -7.67
CA PHE A 117 2.35 14.78 -6.66
C PHE A 117 2.63 14.30 -5.23
N ALA A 118 2.37 13.03 -4.91
CA ALA A 118 2.76 12.46 -3.62
C ALA A 118 4.31 12.43 -3.47
N GLY A 119 5.03 12.09 -4.54
CA GLY A 119 6.50 12.15 -4.58
C GLY A 119 7.03 13.58 -4.46
N ALA A 120 6.42 14.56 -5.12
CA ALA A 120 6.79 15.97 -4.99
C ALA A 120 6.56 16.47 -3.55
N ALA A 121 5.44 16.11 -2.93
CA ALA A 121 5.17 16.42 -1.52
C ALA A 121 6.24 15.82 -0.59
N LEU A 122 6.71 14.60 -0.86
CA LEU A 122 7.83 13.98 -0.14
C LEU A 122 9.10 14.82 -0.30
N LEU A 123 9.53 15.11 -1.54
CA LEU A 123 10.79 15.80 -1.79
C LEU A 123 10.80 17.24 -1.23
N VAL A 124 9.73 18.00 -1.46
CA VAL A 124 9.59 19.35 -0.90
C VAL A 124 9.45 19.29 0.63
N GLY A 125 8.74 18.30 1.16
CA GLY A 125 8.63 18.06 2.60
C GLY A 125 9.97 17.73 3.25
N LEU A 126 10.83 16.92 2.62
CA LEU A 126 12.19 16.64 3.10
C LEU A 126 13.07 17.89 3.08
N PHE A 127 12.99 18.71 2.03
CA PHE A 127 13.68 20.00 1.95
C PHE A 127 13.22 20.94 3.08
N ALA A 128 11.91 21.05 3.30
CA ALA A 128 11.34 21.83 4.40
C ALA A 128 11.80 21.31 5.77
N GLY A 129 11.92 19.99 5.96
CA GLY A 129 12.49 19.37 7.16
C GLY A 129 13.96 19.73 7.36
N ALA A 130 14.78 19.69 6.29
CA ALA A 130 16.18 20.13 6.35
C ALA A 130 16.30 21.63 6.71
N SER A 131 15.37 22.47 6.26
CA SER A 131 15.30 23.87 6.64
C SER A 131 14.95 24.04 8.13
N LEU A 132 14.00 23.24 8.66
CA LEU A 132 13.67 23.23 10.11
C LEU A 132 14.83 22.75 10.97
N LEU A 133 15.68 21.84 10.45
CA LEU A 133 16.92 21.43 11.11
C LEU A 133 17.99 22.53 11.11
N GLY A 134 17.81 23.63 10.37
CA GLY A 134 18.80 24.67 10.19
C GLY A 134 19.97 24.29 9.27
N VAL A 135 19.82 23.21 8.49
CA VAL A 135 20.87 22.71 7.55
C VAL A 135 20.64 23.23 6.14
N ALA A 136 19.40 23.54 5.77
CA ALA A 136 19.05 24.20 4.52
C ALA A 136 18.48 25.60 4.78
N PRO A 137 18.53 26.53 3.79
CA PRO A 137 17.98 27.86 3.97
C PRO A 137 16.47 27.83 4.22
N ALA A 138 16.00 28.71 5.08
CA ALA A 138 14.56 28.91 5.30
C ALA A 138 13.88 29.37 4.00
N SER A 139 12.69 28.85 3.74
CA SER A 139 11.93 29.15 2.53
C SER A 139 10.43 29.26 2.87
N ALA A 140 9.63 29.69 1.90
CA ALA A 140 8.17 29.78 2.05
C ALA A 140 7.51 28.44 2.42
N VAL A 141 8.14 27.29 2.06
CA VAL A 141 7.61 25.96 2.36
C VAL A 141 8.12 25.35 3.67
N THR A 142 9.02 26.03 4.41
CA THR A 142 9.60 25.49 5.65
C THR A 142 8.52 25.06 6.66
N ASN A 143 7.50 25.88 6.87
CA ASN A 143 6.39 25.58 7.77
C ASN A 143 5.38 24.55 7.20
N ALA A 144 5.54 24.15 5.94
CA ALA A 144 4.71 23.15 5.29
C ALA A 144 5.24 21.71 5.45
N HIS A 145 6.37 21.52 6.16
CA HIS A 145 6.96 20.19 6.37
C HIS A 145 5.92 19.15 6.83
N GLY A 146 5.24 19.39 7.94
CA GLY A 146 4.25 18.48 8.51
C GLY A 146 3.10 18.15 7.55
N PRO A 147 2.37 19.16 7.04
CA PRO A 147 1.30 18.94 6.06
C PRO A 147 1.76 18.20 4.79
N LEU A 148 2.93 18.53 4.24
CA LEU A 148 3.48 17.87 3.05
C LEU A 148 3.83 16.40 3.32
N MET A 149 4.44 16.11 4.48
CA MET A 149 4.84 14.75 4.82
C MET A 149 3.64 13.87 5.17
N VAL A 150 2.73 14.35 6.03
CA VAL A 150 1.62 13.54 6.54
C VAL A 150 0.47 13.49 5.53
N PHE A 151 -0.05 14.63 5.11
CA PHE A 151 -1.19 14.65 4.21
C PHE A 151 -0.74 14.51 2.76
N GLY A 152 0.30 15.27 2.35
CA GLY A 152 0.80 15.30 0.98
C GLY A 152 1.41 13.98 0.52
N PHE A 153 2.35 13.43 1.26
CA PHE A 153 3.03 12.19 0.88
C PHE A 153 2.25 10.96 1.35
N VAL A 154 2.09 10.75 2.66
CA VAL A 154 1.48 9.53 3.20
C VAL A 154 0.00 9.44 2.82
N GLY A 155 -0.76 10.52 3.02
CA GLY A 155 -2.18 10.59 2.65
C GLY A 155 -2.41 10.39 1.17
N GLY A 156 -1.56 11.00 0.32
CA GLY A 156 -1.63 10.83 -1.13
C GLY A 156 -1.32 9.42 -1.61
N ALA A 157 -0.32 8.77 -1.01
CA ALA A 157 0.03 7.40 -1.34
C ALA A 157 -1.10 6.42 -0.97
N ILE A 158 -1.66 6.54 0.25
CA ILE A 158 -2.78 5.71 0.71
C ILE A 158 -4.03 5.96 -0.14
N GLY A 159 -4.40 7.23 -0.36
CA GLY A 159 -5.58 7.60 -1.15
C GLY A 159 -5.50 7.11 -2.60
N LEU A 160 -4.33 7.20 -3.22
CA LEU A 160 -4.10 6.68 -4.57
C LEU A 160 -4.20 5.15 -4.63
N GLU A 161 -3.56 4.45 -3.70
CA GLU A 161 -3.60 2.99 -3.64
C GLU A 161 -5.05 2.49 -3.49
N ARG A 162 -5.82 3.07 -2.58
CA ARG A 162 -7.21 2.70 -2.34
C ARG A 162 -8.14 3.06 -3.51
N ALA A 163 -7.92 4.20 -4.18
CA ALA A 163 -8.67 4.57 -5.39
C ALA A 163 -8.42 3.58 -6.54
N VAL A 164 -7.17 3.10 -6.69
CA VAL A 164 -6.82 2.05 -7.67
C VAL A 164 -7.49 0.72 -7.30
N ALA A 165 -7.50 0.34 -6.01
CA ALA A 165 -8.01 -0.94 -5.53
C ALA A 165 -9.53 -1.06 -5.67
N VAL A 166 -10.31 0.00 -5.39
CA VAL A 166 -11.79 -0.04 -5.42
C VAL A 166 -12.37 -0.13 -6.82
N LYS A 167 -11.62 0.25 -7.85
CA LYS A 167 -12.01 0.20 -9.28
C LYS A 167 -13.29 0.98 -9.60
N LYS A 168 -13.58 2.08 -8.90
CA LYS A 168 -14.74 2.97 -9.13
C LYS A 168 -14.27 4.32 -9.64
N THR A 169 -14.99 4.90 -10.61
CA THR A 169 -14.61 6.19 -11.21
C THR A 169 -14.66 7.35 -10.22
N TRP A 170 -15.68 7.38 -9.36
CA TRP A 170 -15.83 8.42 -8.34
C TRP A 170 -14.67 8.45 -7.32
N ALA A 171 -14.01 7.32 -7.08
CA ALA A 171 -12.91 7.24 -6.13
C ALA A 171 -11.70 8.10 -6.53
N TRP A 172 -11.56 8.45 -7.81
CA TRP A 172 -10.51 9.35 -8.29
C TRP A 172 -10.68 10.80 -7.82
N ALA A 173 -11.85 11.17 -7.29
CA ALA A 173 -12.05 12.46 -6.65
C ALA A 173 -11.11 12.65 -5.44
N GLY A 174 -10.79 11.58 -4.68
CA GLY A 174 -9.83 11.64 -3.58
C GLY A 174 -8.44 12.10 -4.02
N PRO A 175 -7.76 11.37 -4.92
CA PRO A 175 -6.50 11.83 -5.52
C PRO A 175 -6.58 13.21 -6.18
N ALA A 176 -7.71 13.60 -6.79
CA ALA A 176 -7.87 14.93 -7.39
C ALA A 176 -7.88 16.04 -6.33
N PHE A 177 -8.66 15.91 -5.24
CA PHE A 177 -8.63 16.84 -4.11
C PHE A 177 -7.27 16.88 -3.45
N HIS A 178 -6.57 15.74 -3.36
CA HIS A 178 -5.21 15.67 -2.84
C HIS A 178 -4.24 16.52 -3.69
N VAL A 179 -4.26 16.39 -5.03
CA VAL A 179 -3.43 17.21 -5.92
C VAL A 179 -3.74 18.70 -5.75
N LEU A 180 -5.03 19.05 -5.69
CA LEU A 180 -5.45 20.43 -5.46
C LEU A 180 -4.93 20.96 -4.13
N ALA A 181 -4.98 20.16 -3.07
CA ALA A 181 -4.45 20.53 -1.76
C ALA A 181 -2.94 20.79 -1.79
N VAL A 182 -2.16 19.90 -2.44
CA VAL A 182 -0.70 20.07 -2.57
C VAL A 182 -0.38 21.32 -3.41
N LEU A 183 -1.08 21.53 -4.53
CA LEU A 183 -0.87 22.70 -5.39
C LEU A 183 -1.18 24.00 -4.65
N THR A 184 -2.32 24.10 -3.96
CA THR A 184 -2.69 25.30 -3.21
C THR A 184 -1.75 25.58 -2.04
N LEU A 185 -1.26 24.51 -1.37
CA LEU A 185 -0.27 24.63 -0.31
C LEU A 185 1.07 25.17 -0.83
N LEU A 186 1.58 24.62 -1.94
CA LEU A 186 2.84 25.05 -2.56
C LEU A 186 2.74 26.45 -3.19
N ALA A 187 1.57 26.82 -3.67
CA ALA A 187 1.30 28.17 -4.17
C ALA A 187 1.16 29.23 -3.06
N GLY A 188 1.28 28.84 -1.78
CA GLY A 188 1.18 29.77 -0.66
C GLY A 188 -0.24 30.29 -0.41
N VAL A 189 -1.28 29.58 -0.91
CA VAL A 189 -2.67 29.93 -0.63
C VAL A 189 -2.95 29.79 0.86
N THR A 190 -3.84 30.61 1.39
CA THR A 190 -4.20 30.62 2.81
C THR A 190 -4.57 29.23 3.33
N ARG A 191 -4.03 28.87 4.49
CA ARG A 191 -4.10 27.55 5.12
C ARG A 191 -5.46 26.84 5.09
N PRO A 192 -6.62 27.50 5.29
CA PRO A 192 -7.91 26.81 5.24
C PRO A 192 -8.19 26.12 3.90
N VAL A 193 -7.72 26.65 2.77
CA VAL A 193 -7.98 26.11 1.44
C VAL A 193 -7.33 24.73 1.25
N PRO A 194 -5.99 24.57 1.37
CA PRO A 194 -5.37 23.24 1.27
C PRO A 194 -5.88 22.29 2.36
N ALA A 195 -6.18 22.76 3.57
CA ALA A 195 -6.69 21.94 4.65
C ALA A 195 -8.07 21.34 4.33
N VAL A 196 -9.00 22.13 3.78
CA VAL A 196 -10.32 21.65 3.34
C VAL A 196 -10.17 20.67 2.16
N CYS A 197 -9.27 20.94 1.22
CA CYS A 197 -9.02 20.01 0.11
C CYS A 197 -8.48 18.66 0.62
N PHE A 198 -7.56 18.63 1.61
CA PHE A 198 -7.13 17.39 2.24
C PHE A 198 -8.28 16.70 2.98
N ALA A 199 -9.13 17.45 3.72
CA ALA A 199 -10.30 16.88 4.38
C ALA A 199 -11.26 16.21 3.38
N LEU A 200 -11.52 16.84 2.24
CA LEU A 200 -12.34 16.28 1.16
C LEU A 200 -11.69 15.00 0.56
N SER A 201 -10.37 14.99 0.39
CA SER A 201 -9.64 13.78 -0.04
C SER A 201 -9.83 12.63 0.95
N PHE A 202 -9.71 12.89 2.26
CA PHE A 202 -9.96 11.88 3.30
C PHE A 202 -11.42 11.44 3.38
N LEU A 203 -12.38 12.33 3.17
CA LEU A 203 -13.80 11.96 3.09
C LEU A 203 -14.06 10.98 1.94
N VAL A 204 -13.47 11.22 0.77
CA VAL A 204 -13.56 10.26 -0.36
C VAL A 204 -12.92 8.91 0.03
N LEU A 205 -11.79 8.90 0.75
CA LEU A 205 -11.20 7.68 1.28
C LEU A 205 -12.17 6.95 2.23
N GLY A 206 -12.91 7.68 3.05
CA GLY A 206 -13.97 7.12 3.91
C GLY A 206 -15.09 6.46 3.10
N PHE A 207 -15.53 7.07 2.01
CA PHE A 207 -16.50 6.46 1.10
C PHE A 207 -15.94 5.21 0.41
N ILE A 208 -14.64 5.18 0.11
CA ILE A 208 -13.98 3.97 -0.42
C ILE A 208 -14.05 2.85 0.62
N TYR A 209 -13.71 3.09 1.88
CA TYR A 209 -13.80 2.08 2.94
C TYR A 209 -15.24 1.63 3.18
N LEU A 210 -16.22 2.54 3.10
CA LEU A 210 -17.64 2.17 3.18
C LEU A 210 -18.06 1.23 2.05
N GLU A 211 -17.63 1.51 0.82
CA GLU A 211 -17.88 0.65 -0.35
C GLU A 211 -17.21 -0.72 -0.20
N VAL A 212 -15.97 -0.76 0.33
CA VAL A 212 -15.26 -2.02 0.61
C VAL A 212 -15.99 -2.80 1.71
N HIS A 213 -16.41 -2.13 2.78
CA HIS A 213 -17.16 -2.75 3.89
C HIS A 213 -18.48 -3.36 3.43
N ARG A 214 -19.22 -2.67 2.55
CA ARG A 214 -20.47 -3.18 1.97
C ARG A 214 -20.29 -4.47 1.16
N ARG A 215 -19.13 -4.62 0.50
CA ARG A 215 -18.79 -5.83 -0.27
C ARG A 215 -18.32 -6.96 0.64
N GLN A 216 -17.52 -6.62 1.64
CA GLN A 216 -16.88 -7.56 2.54
C GLN A 216 -16.73 -6.93 3.93
N PRO A 217 -17.73 -7.07 4.82
CA PRO A 217 -17.65 -6.54 6.15
C PRO A 217 -16.55 -7.24 6.96
N THR A 218 -15.55 -6.47 7.42
CA THR A 218 -14.44 -6.96 8.25
C THR A 218 -14.09 -5.92 9.31
N LEU A 219 -13.55 -6.36 10.44
CA LEU A 219 -13.04 -5.47 11.49
C LEU A 219 -11.84 -4.65 11.00
N ALA A 220 -11.03 -5.19 10.11
CA ALA A 220 -9.91 -4.49 9.49
C ALA A 220 -10.37 -3.19 8.79
N VAL A 221 -11.44 -3.24 8.01
CA VAL A 221 -11.99 -2.06 7.32
C VAL A 221 -12.57 -1.05 8.31
N LEU A 222 -13.18 -1.50 9.41
CA LEU A 222 -13.66 -0.62 10.48
C LEU A 222 -12.50 0.13 11.14
N VAL A 223 -11.39 -0.55 11.40
CA VAL A 223 -10.15 0.04 11.93
C VAL A 223 -9.60 1.09 10.97
N GLN A 224 -9.55 0.81 9.66
CA GLN A 224 -9.11 1.77 8.64
C GLN A 224 -10.03 3.00 8.57
N ALA A 225 -11.34 2.79 8.69
CA ALA A 225 -12.33 3.88 8.71
C ALA A 225 -12.17 4.80 9.93
N ALA A 226 -11.81 4.25 11.12
CA ALA A 226 -11.46 5.06 12.28
C ALA A 226 -10.26 5.98 12.01
N GLY A 227 -9.29 5.53 11.20
CA GLY A 227 -8.17 6.35 10.73
C GLY A 227 -8.64 7.55 9.89
N VAL A 228 -9.62 7.37 9.02
CA VAL A 228 -10.18 8.48 8.20
C VAL A 228 -10.76 9.58 9.07
N ILE A 229 -11.43 9.24 10.17
CA ILE A 229 -11.94 10.24 11.12
C ILE A 229 -10.78 11.09 11.63
N GLY A 230 -9.66 10.46 11.99
CA GLY A 230 -8.42 11.16 12.38
C GLY A 230 -7.90 12.10 11.28
N GLY A 231 -7.85 11.64 10.02
CA GLY A 231 -7.39 12.44 8.89
C GLY A 231 -8.25 13.66 8.61
N VAL A 232 -9.58 13.50 8.59
CA VAL A 232 -10.53 14.61 8.41
C VAL A 232 -10.43 15.59 9.57
N ALA A 233 -10.47 15.10 10.82
CA ALA A 233 -10.42 15.95 12.00
C ALA A 233 -9.07 16.69 12.10
N ALA A 234 -7.94 16.05 11.77
CA ALA A 234 -6.63 16.67 11.73
C ALA A 234 -6.57 17.80 10.70
N SER A 235 -7.12 17.59 9.50
CA SER A 235 -7.15 18.60 8.44
C SER A 235 -7.98 19.80 8.85
N LEU A 236 -9.17 19.60 9.41
CA LEU A 236 -10.05 20.66 9.88
C LEU A 236 -9.46 21.42 11.08
N LEU A 237 -8.86 20.70 12.03
CA LEU A 237 -8.19 21.32 13.18
C LEU A 237 -7.00 22.20 12.72
N TRP A 238 -6.23 21.72 11.74
CA TRP A 238 -5.16 22.53 11.14
C TRP A 238 -5.70 23.74 10.38
N ALA A 239 -6.87 23.67 9.74
CA ALA A 239 -7.51 24.85 9.14
C ALA A 239 -7.77 25.96 10.16
N MET A 240 -8.14 25.56 11.39
CA MET A 240 -8.60 26.45 12.45
C MET A 240 -7.47 26.94 13.39
N THR A 241 -6.31 26.25 13.41
CA THR A 241 -5.22 26.53 14.37
C THR A 241 -3.97 27.06 13.65
N PRO A 242 -3.14 27.91 14.31
CA PRO A 242 -1.95 28.48 13.68
C PRO A 242 -0.85 27.45 13.47
N SER A 243 -0.79 26.39 14.27
CA SER A 243 0.27 25.39 14.25
C SER A 243 -0.24 24.01 13.79
N PHE A 244 0.52 23.34 12.92
CA PHE A 244 0.27 21.96 12.54
C PHE A 244 0.49 20.98 13.70
N ALA A 245 1.32 21.37 14.67
CA ALA A 245 1.57 20.55 15.87
C ALA A 245 0.28 20.21 16.64
N THR A 246 -0.71 21.12 16.63
CA THR A 246 -2.02 20.89 17.26
C THR A 246 -2.81 19.77 16.57
N ALA A 247 -2.65 19.60 15.26
CA ALA A 247 -3.31 18.54 14.51
C ALA A 247 -2.59 17.18 14.61
N MET A 248 -1.34 17.18 15.09
CA MET A 248 -0.45 16.02 15.04
C MET A 248 -1.01 14.76 15.72
N PRO A 249 -1.64 14.79 16.92
CA PRO A 249 -2.21 13.60 17.53
C PRO A 249 -3.29 12.94 16.66
N LEU A 250 -4.11 13.73 15.97
CA LEU A 250 -5.11 13.21 15.05
C LEU A 250 -4.48 12.67 13.75
N CYS A 251 -3.35 13.24 13.31
CA CYS A 251 -2.53 12.68 12.25
C CYS A 251 -1.98 11.29 12.65
N VAL A 252 -1.54 11.13 13.90
CA VAL A 252 -1.09 9.83 14.43
C VAL A 252 -2.23 8.81 14.46
N LEU A 253 -3.42 9.21 14.92
CA LEU A 253 -4.62 8.36 14.82
C LEU A 253 -4.86 7.90 13.38
N TYR A 254 -4.80 8.83 12.41
CA TYR A 254 -5.00 8.52 11.00
C TYR A 254 -4.03 7.44 10.50
N VAL A 255 -2.73 7.66 10.64
CA VAL A 255 -1.73 6.76 10.06
C VAL A 255 -1.66 5.43 10.81
N VAL A 256 -1.77 5.43 12.14
CA VAL A 256 -1.72 4.19 12.94
C VAL A 256 -2.93 3.32 12.67
N ALA A 257 -4.15 3.87 12.71
CA ALA A 257 -5.35 3.10 12.45
C ALA A 257 -5.37 2.54 11.02
N THR A 258 -5.00 3.35 10.01
CA THR A 258 -4.94 2.90 8.61
C THR A 258 -3.94 1.75 8.44
N ILE A 259 -2.71 1.91 8.93
CA ILE A 259 -1.64 0.89 8.79
C ILE A 259 -1.97 -0.38 9.58
N ILE A 260 -2.45 -0.26 10.82
CA ILE A 260 -2.85 -1.42 11.63
C ILE A 260 -4.02 -2.17 10.97
N GLY A 261 -5.02 -1.44 10.45
CA GLY A 261 -6.12 -2.06 9.70
C GLY A 261 -5.65 -2.80 8.44
N GLU A 262 -4.69 -2.24 7.69
CA GLU A 262 -4.05 -2.94 6.57
C GLU A 262 -3.31 -4.20 7.02
N ARG A 263 -2.62 -4.14 8.16
CA ARG A 263 -1.94 -5.32 8.72
C ARG A 263 -2.94 -6.41 9.12
N MET A 264 -4.08 -6.04 9.72
CA MET A 264 -5.17 -6.98 10.03
C MET A 264 -5.74 -7.62 8.75
N GLU A 265 -5.93 -6.84 7.69
CA GLU A 265 -6.40 -7.33 6.39
C GLU A 265 -5.40 -8.32 5.76
N LEU A 266 -4.10 -7.99 5.75
CA LEU A 266 -3.04 -8.85 5.20
C LEU A 266 -2.80 -10.12 6.02
N ALA A 267 -2.97 -10.06 7.34
CA ALA A 267 -2.84 -11.19 8.24
C ALA A 267 -4.17 -11.94 8.47
N ARG A 268 -5.20 -11.69 7.66
CA ARG A 268 -6.55 -12.21 7.84
C ARG A 268 -6.62 -13.73 8.06
N VAL A 269 -5.80 -14.49 7.34
CA VAL A 269 -5.76 -15.97 7.47
C VAL A 269 -5.43 -16.42 8.90
N THR A 270 -4.63 -15.65 9.64
CA THR A 270 -4.20 -15.97 11.00
C THR A 270 -4.95 -15.19 12.08
N MET A 271 -5.58 -14.07 11.73
CA MET A 271 -6.19 -13.14 12.70
C MET A 271 -7.71 -13.14 12.68
N ALA A 272 -8.36 -13.40 11.54
CA ALA A 272 -9.82 -13.28 11.44
C ALA A 272 -10.56 -14.17 12.44
N GLY A 273 -11.51 -13.58 13.15
CA GLY A 273 -12.32 -14.26 14.17
C GLY A 273 -11.60 -14.56 15.48
N THR A 274 -10.35 -14.11 15.66
CA THR A 274 -9.60 -14.32 16.90
C THR A 274 -9.89 -13.23 17.93
N ARG A 275 -9.65 -13.54 19.22
CA ARG A 275 -9.71 -12.53 20.30
C ARG A 275 -8.73 -11.37 20.07
N ALA A 276 -7.61 -11.63 19.39
CA ALA A 276 -6.61 -10.61 19.08
C ALA A 276 -7.15 -9.59 18.06
N GLU A 277 -7.89 -10.02 17.04
CA GLU A 277 -8.54 -9.12 16.07
C GLU A 277 -9.52 -8.18 16.78
N SER A 278 -10.39 -8.72 17.64
CA SER A 278 -11.37 -7.93 18.42
C SER A 278 -10.65 -6.96 19.37
N LEU A 279 -9.58 -7.40 20.05
CA LEU A 279 -8.82 -6.56 20.97
C LEU A 279 -8.12 -5.40 20.24
N ILE A 280 -7.46 -5.66 19.11
CA ILE A 280 -6.81 -4.60 18.31
C ILE A 280 -7.87 -3.61 17.83
N THR A 281 -9.03 -4.09 17.37
CA THR A 281 -10.13 -3.22 16.96
C THR A 281 -10.59 -2.34 18.11
N ALA A 282 -10.83 -2.91 19.30
CA ALA A 282 -11.23 -2.15 20.49
C ALA A 282 -10.20 -1.11 20.89
N LEU A 283 -8.90 -1.45 20.85
CA LEU A 283 -7.81 -0.52 21.16
C LEU A 283 -7.74 0.64 20.15
N VAL A 284 -7.96 0.40 18.85
CA VAL A 284 -7.96 1.47 17.84
C VAL A 284 -9.21 2.34 17.98
N LEU A 285 -10.38 1.78 18.28
CA LEU A 285 -11.58 2.57 18.56
C LEU A 285 -11.40 3.40 19.85
N ALA A 286 -10.76 2.86 20.88
CA ALA A 286 -10.39 3.62 22.07
C ALA A 286 -9.38 4.74 21.74
N LEU A 287 -8.42 4.51 20.80
CA LEU A 287 -7.50 5.54 20.31
C LEU A 287 -8.27 6.67 19.62
N ALA A 288 -9.31 6.36 18.83
CA ALA A 288 -10.17 7.37 18.22
C ALA A 288 -10.95 8.17 19.29
N ALA A 289 -11.47 7.50 20.32
CA ALA A 289 -12.11 8.18 21.46
C ALA A 289 -11.12 9.05 22.25
N ALA A 290 -9.88 8.59 22.46
CA ALA A 290 -8.82 9.37 23.06
C ALA A 290 -8.44 10.61 22.21
N GLY A 291 -8.55 10.53 20.88
CA GLY A 291 -8.41 11.66 19.98
C GLY A 291 -9.49 12.74 20.21
N VAL A 292 -10.75 12.34 20.51
CA VAL A 292 -11.81 13.28 20.92
C VAL A 292 -11.47 13.91 22.28
N ILE A 293 -11.01 13.10 23.25
CA ILE A 293 -10.58 13.60 24.56
C ILE A 293 -9.42 14.59 24.39
N TYR A 294 -8.48 14.32 23.47
CA TYR A 294 -7.40 15.24 23.15
C TYR A 294 -7.90 16.63 22.70
N ILE A 295 -8.94 16.70 21.87
CA ILE A 295 -9.51 17.98 21.41
C ILE A 295 -10.09 18.75 22.60
N LEU A 296 -10.72 18.08 23.56
CA LEU A 296 -11.37 18.67 24.71
C LEU A 296 -10.38 18.99 25.86
N VAL A 297 -9.50 18.04 26.17
CA VAL A 297 -8.53 18.10 27.28
C VAL A 297 -7.18 17.57 26.81
N PRO A 298 -6.35 18.40 26.12
CA PRO A 298 -5.12 17.95 25.46
C PRO A 298 -4.17 17.17 26.35
N ALA A 299 -3.96 17.62 27.59
CA ALA A 299 -3.02 16.98 28.53
C ALA A 299 -3.40 15.53 28.89
N VAL A 300 -4.71 15.24 28.99
CA VAL A 300 -5.22 13.88 29.25
C VAL A 300 -5.19 13.07 27.97
N GLY A 301 -5.66 13.65 26.86
CA GLY A 301 -5.72 12.97 25.58
C GLY A 301 -4.36 12.48 25.08
N TYR A 302 -3.30 13.29 25.21
CA TYR A 302 -1.93 12.88 24.85
C TYR A 302 -1.49 11.60 25.59
N ARG A 303 -1.67 11.56 26.92
CA ARG A 303 -1.27 10.40 27.72
C ARG A 303 -2.09 9.16 27.42
N LEU A 304 -3.41 9.31 27.24
CA LEU A 304 -4.31 8.21 26.85
C LEU A 304 -3.92 7.66 25.48
N MET A 305 -3.68 8.52 24.49
CA MET A 305 -3.20 8.10 23.18
C MET A 305 -1.87 7.36 23.30
N GLY A 306 -0.92 7.85 24.12
CA GLY A 306 0.36 7.19 24.38
C GLY A 306 0.19 5.77 24.92
N ALA A 307 -0.63 5.59 25.95
CA ALA A 307 -0.94 4.27 26.52
C ALA A 307 -1.54 3.32 25.46
N LEU A 308 -2.45 3.84 24.62
CA LEU A 308 -3.11 3.06 23.58
C LEU A 308 -2.17 2.72 22.42
N LEU A 309 -1.28 3.62 22.00
CA LEU A 309 -0.24 3.35 21.01
C LEU A 309 0.69 2.22 21.47
N LEU A 310 1.11 2.24 22.74
CA LEU A 310 1.89 1.17 23.36
C LEU A 310 1.13 -0.16 23.35
N ALA A 311 -0.12 -0.16 23.80
CA ALA A 311 -0.97 -1.34 23.84
C ALA A 311 -1.22 -1.93 22.43
N ILE A 312 -1.50 -1.08 21.44
CA ILE A 312 -1.68 -1.48 20.02
C ILE A 312 -0.39 -2.12 19.51
N SER A 313 0.77 -1.48 19.73
CA SER A 313 2.05 -2.01 19.27
C SER A 313 2.33 -3.40 19.87
N LEU A 314 2.24 -3.52 21.20
CA LEU A 314 2.53 -4.76 21.92
C LEU A 314 1.54 -5.89 21.57
N THR A 315 0.27 -5.56 21.32
CA THR A 315 -0.74 -6.54 20.93
C THR A 315 -0.49 -7.00 19.49
N THR A 316 -0.27 -6.06 18.57
CA THR A 316 -0.11 -6.38 17.15
C THR A 316 1.16 -7.18 16.89
N VAL A 317 2.30 -6.82 17.47
CA VAL A 317 3.57 -7.55 17.26
C VAL A 317 3.50 -9.01 17.72
N ARG A 318 2.68 -9.32 18.73
CA ARG A 318 2.51 -10.71 19.22
C ARG A 318 1.79 -11.61 18.22
N VAL A 319 0.89 -11.07 17.42
CA VAL A 319 0.01 -11.84 16.53
C VAL A 319 0.37 -11.70 15.05
N ASP A 320 1.16 -10.68 14.68
CA ASP A 320 1.60 -10.47 13.31
C ASP A 320 2.53 -11.59 12.84
N VAL A 321 2.34 -12.01 11.59
CA VAL A 321 3.16 -13.03 10.93
C VAL A 321 4.61 -12.60 10.74
N ALA A 322 4.93 -11.31 10.84
CA ALA A 322 6.27 -10.75 10.71
C ALA A 322 7.28 -11.43 11.63
N LYS A 323 6.88 -11.78 12.87
CA LYS A 323 7.75 -12.49 13.84
C LYS A 323 8.28 -13.84 13.31
N ASN A 324 7.52 -14.49 12.42
CA ASN A 324 7.91 -15.75 11.80
C ASN A 324 8.65 -15.51 10.48
N LEU A 325 8.19 -14.53 9.68
CA LEU A 325 8.77 -14.20 8.38
C LEU A 325 10.18 -13.60 8.47
N VAL A 326 10.59 -13.03 9.60
CA VAL A 326 11.95 -12.52 9.82
C VAL A 326 13.02 -13.63 9.69
N ARG A 327 12.65 -14.90 9.86
CA ARG A 327 13.51 -16.07 9.65
C ARG A 327 13.53 -16.57 8.22
N ALA A 328 12.65 -16.09 7.36
CA ALA A 328 12.60 -16.44 5.94
C ALA A 328 13.79 -15.83 5.16
N LYS A 329 13.86 -16.04 3.85
CA LYS A 329 14.88 -15.44 2.96
C LYS A 329 14.24 -14.43 2.03
N GLY A 330 15.04 -13.49 1.55
CA GLY A 330 14.62 -12.53 0.52
C GLY A 330 13.61 -11.48 1.01
N LEU A 331 12.64 -11.14 0.16
CA LEU A 331 11.66 -10.09 0.41
C LEU A 331 10.82 -10.31 1.69
N PRO A 332 10.32 -11.51 2.01
CA PRO A 332 9.58 -11.72 3.26
C PRO A 332 10.38 -11.37 4.51
N ARG A 333 11.68 -11.72 4.56
CA ARG A 333 12.57 -11.33 5.66
C ARG A 333 12.76 -9.83 5.75
N TYR A 334 13.01 -9.17 4.61
CA TYR A 334 13.17 -7.73 4.54
C TYR A 334 11.93 -7.00 5.06
N SER A 335 10.76 -7.34 4.53
CA SER A 335 9.49 -6.72 4.96
C SER A 335 9.23 -6.96 6.45
N ALA A 336 9.47 -8.19 6.93
CA ALA A 336 9.29 -8.54 8.34
C ALA A 336 10.24 -7.74 9.26
N ALA A 337 11.52 -7.57 8.89
CA ALA A 337 12.48 -6.79 9.65
C ALA A 337 12.04 -5.32 9.77
N CYS A 338 11.60 -4.71 8.66
CA CYS A 338 11.07 -3.35 8.67
C CYS A 338 9.82 -3.23 9.55
N MET A 339 8.88 -4.18 9.46
CA MET A 339 7.66 -4.17 10.27
C MET A 339 7.94 -4.29 11.77
N LEU A 340 8.83 -5.21 12.18
CA LEU A 340 9.21 -5.37 13.57
C LEU A 340 9.90 -4.13 14.13
N ALA A 341 10.79 -3.49 13.35
CA ALA A 341 11.39 -2.21 13.71
C ALA A 341 10.32 -1.12 13.85
N GLY A 342 9.32 -1.10 12.96
CA GLY A 342 8.18 -0.19 13.06
C GLY A 342 7.39 -0.36 14.35
N TYR A 343 7.05 -1.59 14.74
CA TYR A 343 6.37 -1.84 16.02
C TYR A 343 7.21 -1.43 17.22
N PHE A 344 8.51 -1.68 17.20
CA PHE A 344 9.42 -1.20 18.24
C PHE A 344 9.30 0.32 18.41
N TRP A 345 9.38 1.09 17.32
CA TRP A 345 9.30 2.54 17.39
C TRP A 345 7.90 3.05 17.78
N LEU A 346 6.83 2.34 17.41
CA LEU A 346 5.48 2.68 17.87
C LEU A 346 5.34 2.48 19.38
N ALA A 347 5.99 1.46 19.95
CA ALA A 347 6.05 1.27 21.41
C ALA A 347 6.85 2.39 22.09
N VAL A 348 7.99 2.77 21.53
CA VAL A 348 8.79 3.91 22.02
C VAL A 348 7.98 5.21 21.97
N ALA A 349 7.27 5.47 20.87
CA ALA A 349 6.36 6.61 20.77
C ALA A 349 5.28 6.58 21.85
N GLY A 350 4.65 5.43 22.06
CA GLY A 350 3.62 5.24 23.10
C GLY A 350 4.15 5.56 24.51
N LEU A 351 5.34 5.08 24.83
CA LEU A 351 6.02 5.39 26.10
C LEU A 351 6.34 6.88 26.24
N ALA A 352 6.85 7.50 25.16
CA ALA A 352 7.18 8.92 25.15
C ALA A 352 5.93 9.78 25.37
N TRP A 353 4.84 9.52 24.68
CA TRP A 353 3.58 10.25 24.84
C TRP A 353 2.93 10.05 26.21
N LEU A 354 2.99 8.82 26.74
CA LEU A 354 2.48 8.51 28.08
C LEU A 354 3.24 9.25 29.17
N GLY A 355 4.58 9.25 29.08
CA GLY A 355 5.45 9.87 30.10
C GLY A 355 5.47 11.39 30.01
N MET A 356 5.72 11.94 28.82
CA MET A 356 5.87 13.38 28.61
C MET A 356 4.54 14.13 28.49
N GLY A 357 3.48 13.46 27.99
CA GLY A 357 2.22 14.11 27.66
C GLY A 357 2.39 15.07 26.47
N GLN A 358 1.78 16.26 26.54
CA GLN A 358 1.90 17.28 25.50
C GLN A 358 3.32 17.84 25.48
N ALA A 359 4.11 17.45 24.49
CA ALA A 359 5.52 17.79 24.34
C ALA A 359 5.71 19.05 23.47
N SER A 360 6.84 19.74 23.67
CA SER A 360 7.27 20.89 22.87
C SER A 360 8.77 20.81 22.58
N GLY A 361 9.27 21.57 21.60
CA GLY A 361 10.70 21.60 21.25
C GLY A 361 11.23 20.20 20.92
N PHE A 362 12.37 19.82 21.49
CA PHE A 362 13.02 18.51 21.28
C PHE A 362 12.11 17.33 21.65
N SER A 363 11.36 17.44 22.76
CA SER A 363 10.43 16.38 23.16
C SER A 363 9.29 16.19 22.16
N TYR A 364 8.82 17.25 21.54
CA TYR A 364 7.84 17.18 20.45
C TYR A 364 8.44 16.47 19.23
N ASP A 365 9.68 16.84 18.85
CA ASP A 365 10.39 16.24 17.73
C ASP A 365 10.54 14.72 17.91
N ALA A 366 11.05 14.28 19.05
CA ALA A 366 11.16 12.86 19.39
C ALA A 366 9.79 12.15 19.33
N SER A 367 8.75 12.75 19.92
CA SER A 367 7.39 12.20 19.95
C SER A 367 6.80 11.98 18.57
N VAL A 368 7.05 12.88 17.63
CA VAL A 368 6.50 12.83 16.28
C VAL A 368 7.32 11.89 15.39
N HIS A 369 8.65 12.00 15.41
CA HIS A 369 9.48 11.25 14.48
C HIS A 369 9.62 9.77 14.85
N THR A 370 9.44 9.39 16.11
CA THR A 370 9.31 7.97 16.49
C THR A 370 8.08 7.32 15.84
N VAL A 371 6.98 8.06 15.64
CA VAL A 371 5.82 7.58 14.89
C VAL A 371 6.11 7.63 13.38
N PHE A 372 6.45 8.81 12.83
CA PHE A 372 6.46 8.99 11.37
C PHE A 372 7.69 8.39 10.69
N LEU A 373 8.89 8.53 11.25
CA LEU A 373 10.09 7.88 10.72
C LEU A 373 10.20 6.44 11.25
N GLY A 374 9.96 6.26 12.55
CA GLY A 374 10.11 4.97 13.18
C GLY A 374 9.07 3.95 12.74
N PHE A 375 7.78 4.26 12.85
CA PHE A 375 6.71 3.32 12.50
C PHE A 375 6.27 3.47 11.04
N VAL A 376 5.81 4.67 10.61
CA VAL A 376 5.17 4.84 9.29
C VAL A 376 6.16 4.58 8.16
N MET A 377 7.37 5.18 8.18
CA MET A 377 8.36 4.95 7.13
C MET A 377 8.85 3.50 7.09
N SER A 378 8.98 2.84 8.24
CA SER A 378 9.30 1.41 8.29
C SER A 378 8.23 0.56 7.61
N MET A 379 6.95 0.87 7.82
CA MET A 379 5.85 0.20 7.15
C MET A 379 5.84 0.49 5.64
N ILE A 380 6.12 1.73 5.23
CA ILE A 380 6.27 2.08 3.82
C ILE A 380 7.43 1.30 3.18
N PHE A 381 8.60 1.24 3.82
CA PHE A 381 9.76 0.48 3.32
C PHE A 381 9.45 -1.01 3.20
N ALA A 382 8.72 -1.58 4.18
CA ALA A 382 8.29 -2.98 4.16
C ALA A 382 7.39 -3.31 2.98
N HIS A 383 6.47 -2.41 2.63
CA HIS A 383 5.40 -2.67 1.67
C HIS A 383 5.63 -2.07 0.29
N ALA A 384 6.55 -1.11 0.13
CA ALA A 384 6.81 -0.46 -1.15
C ALA A 384 7.08 -1.42 -2.32
N PRO A 385 7.85 -2.53 -2.18
CA PRO A 385 8.05 -3.48 -3.27
C PRO A 385 6.75 -4.14 -3.74
N ILE A 386 5.74 -4.25 -2.88
CA ILE A 386 4.45 -4.85 -3.16
C ILE A 386 3.47 -3.80 -3.69
N ILE A 387 3.28 -2.71 -2.94
CA ILE A 387 2.30 -1.66 -3.25
C ILE A 387 2.67 -0.93 -4.55
N LEU A 388 3.95 -0.57 -4.72
CA LEU A 388 4.37 0.14 -5.91
C LEU A 388 4.13 -0.69 -7.18
N THR A 389 4.34 -2.01 -7.09
CA THR A 389 4.05 -2.94 -8.20
C THR A 389 2.56 -2.91 -8.57
N SER A 390 1.65 -2.85 -7.61
CA SER A 390 0.20 -2.82 -7.85
C SER A 390 -0.26 -1.51 -8.48
N VAL A 391 0.28 -0.38 -8.01
CA VAL A 391 -0.09 0.97 -8.49
C VAL A 391 0.44 1.23 -9.89
N ILE A 392 1.73 1.00 -10.14
CA ILE A 392 2.39 1.35 -11.42
C ILE A 392 2.53 0.18 -12.38
N ARG A 393 2.13 -1.05 -11.99
CA ARG A 393 2.25 -2.29 -12.78
C ARG A 393 3.69 -2.60 -13.24
N LYS A 394 4.70 -2.08 -12.52
CA LYS A 394 6.11 -2.40 -12.73
C LYS A 394 6.67 -3.03 -11.48
N LYS A 395 7.39 -4.14 -11.62
CA LYS A 395 8.00 -4.84 -10.49
C LYS A 395 9.13 -4.00 -9.89
N LEU A 396 9.08 -3.78 -8.59
CA LEU A 396 10.24 -3.37 -7.80
C LEU A 396 10.90 -4.65 -7.25
N PRO A 397 11.98 -5.16 -7.88
CA PRO A 397 12.59 -6.39 -7.44
C PRO A 397 13.27 -6.19 -6.08
N TYR A 398 13.14 -7.20 -5.21
CA TYR A 398 13.91 -7.21 -3.98
C TYR A 398 15.41 -7.28 -4.28
N ASN A 399 16.17 -6.46 -3.56
CA ASN A 399 17.64 -6.49 -3.57
C ASN A 399 18.15 -6.19 -2.14
N PRO A 400 19.18 -6.87 -1.64
CA PRO A 400 19.76 -6.60 -0.31
C PRO A 400 20.19 -5.14 -0.10
N VAL A 401 20.48 -4.38 -1.15
CA VAL A 401 20.80 -2.95 -1.05
C VAL A 401 19.71 -2.14 -0.35
N LEU A 402 18.46 -2.61 -0.36
CA LEU A 402 17.35 -1.96 0.32
C LEU A 402 17.52 -1.94 1.87
N TYR A 403 18.39 -2.79 2.43
CA TYR A 403 18.71 -2.70 3.86
C TYR A 403 19.53 -1.46 4.22
N VAL A 404 20.32 -0.90 3.29
CA VAL A 404 21.14 0.29 3.55
C VAL A 404 20.29 1.47 4.02
N PRO A 405 19.25 1.92 3.26
CA PRO A 405 18.39 2.99 3.73
C PRO A 405 17.61 2.63 5.02
N VAL A 406 17.26 1.36 5.24
CA VAL A 406 16.59 0.93 6.49
C VAL A 406 17.51 1.13 7.69
N VAL A 407 18.75 0.65 7.60
CA VAL A 407 19.74 0.80 8.69
C VAL A 407 20.03 2.28 8.96
N LEU A 408 20.22 3.08 7.91
CA LEU A 408 20.44 4.52 8.05
C LEU A 408 19.24 5.22 8.68
N LEU A 409 17.99 4.84 8.30
CA LEU A 409 16.79 5.41 8.90
C LEU A 409 16.75 5.20 10.41
N HIS A 410 16.95 3.97 10.86
CA HIS A 410 16.88 3.64 12.28
C HIS A 410 18.08 4.16 13.06
N ALA A 411 19.29 4.09 12.51
CA ALA A 411 20.48 4.67 13.15
C ALA A 411 20.35 6.19 13.30
N GLY A 412 19.94 6.89 12.23
CA GLY A 412 19.69 8.33 12.27
C GLY A 412 18.60 8.71 13.27
N LEU A 413 17.52 7.91 13.35
CA LEU A 413 16.45 8.15 14.31
C LEU A 413 16.90 7.91 15.77
N MET A 414 17.70 6.87 16.04
CA MET A 414 18.29 6.66 17.37
C MET A 414 19.18 7.83 17.79
N VAL A 415 20.03 8.33 16.89
CA VAL A 415 20.89 9.50 17.13
C VAL A 415 20.05 10.74 17.40
N ARG A 416 18.99 10.96 16.58
CA ARG A 416 18.08 12.10 16.71
C ARG A 416 17.34 12.09 18.06
N VAL A 417 16.68 10.98 18.39
CA VAL A 417 15.93 10.83 19.66
C VAL A 417 16.89 10.91 20.87
N GLY A 418 18.09 10.34 20.77
CA GLY A 418 19.11 10.48 21.80
C GLY A 418 19.54 11.94 22.00
N ALA A 419 19.72 12.69 20.91
CA ALA A 419 20.05 14.12 20.95
C ALA A 419 18.89 14.96 21.53
N ASP A 420 17.62 14.58 21.22
CA ASP A 420 16.44 15.24 21.79
C ASP A 420 16.37 15.09 23.31
N ILE A 421 16.76 13.92 23.86
CA ILE A 421 16.78 13.67 25.31
C ILE A 421 17.78 14.56 25.99
N VAL A 422 18.97 14.78 25.39
CA VAL A 422 20.04 15.60 25.98
C VAL A 422 20.04 17.04 25.48
N ALA A 423 19.07 17.42 24.66
CA ALA A 423 18.89 18.74 24.03
C ALA A 423 20.15 19.25 23.29
N HIS A 424 20.83 18.37 22.55
CA HIS A 424 22.07 18.68 21.84
C HIS A 424 21.84 18.95 20.35
N THR A 425 21.79 20.22 19.95
CA THR A 425 21.41 20.66 18.60
C THR A 425 22.28 20.07 17.49
N GLY A 426 23.61 20.03 17.63
CA GLY A 426 24.49 19.52 16.56
C GLY A 426 24.29 18.02 16.27
N VAL A 427 24.12 17.20 17.31
CA VAL A 427 23.85 15.76 17.16
C VAL A 427 22.45 15.53 16.61
N TYR A 428 21.47 16.33 17.04
CA TYR A 428 20.11 16.35 16.49
C TYR A 428 20.10 16.61 14.99
N GLN A 429 20.87 17.60 14.50
CA GLN A 429 21.01 17.91 13.07
C GLN A 429 21.61 16.74 12.28
N VAL A 430 22.65 16.08 12.81
CA VAL A 430 23.26 14.90 12.19
C VAL A 430 22.25 13.76 12.07
N GLY A 431 21.53 13.44 13.15
CA GLY A 431 20.50 12.41 13.14
C GLY A 431 19.38 12.71 12.15
N GLY A 432 18.90 13.96 12.14
CA GLY A 432 17.85 14.40 11.22
C GLY A 432 18.28 14.36 9.75
N MET A 433 19.49 14.80 9.41
CA MET A 433 20.01 14.72 8.05
C MET A 433 20.27 13.28 7.60
N THR A 434 20.71 12.41 8.52
CA THR A 434 20.84 10.98 8.22
C THR A 434 19.47 10.37 7.85
N ASN A 435 18.39 10.77 8.51
CA ASN A 435 17.04 10.35 8.14
C ASN A 435 16.61 10.86 6.75
N VAL A 436 16.90 12.13 6.43
CA VAL A 436 16.65 12.69 5.07
C VAL A 436 17.39 11.88 4.00
N VAL A 437 18.68 11.63 4.21
CA VAL A 437 19.49 10.82 3.30
C VAL A 437 18.95 9.40 3.17
N ALA A 438 18.53 8.77 4.28
CA ALA A 438 17.97 7.42 4.25
C ALA A 438 16.71 7.33 3.37
N VAL A 439 15.80 8.30 3.50
CA VAL A 439 14.57 8.32 2.69
C VAL A 439 14.89 8.56 1.21
N LEU A 440 15.79 9.50 0.88
CA LEU A 440 16.22 9.75 -0.49
C LEU A 440 16.92 8.54 -1.11
N LEU A 441 17.80 7.85 -0.37
CA LEU A 441 18.45 6.63 -0.82
C LEU A 441 17.44 5.50 -1.07
N PHE A 442 16.38 5.39 -0.27
CA PHE A 442 15.33 4.41 -0.50
C PHE A 442 14.60 4.68 -1.82
N VAL A 443 14.19 5.93 -2.06
CA VAL A 443 13.53 6.34 -3.30
C VAL A 443 14.43 6.10 -4.52
N LEU A 444 15.70 6.50 -4.42
CA LEU A 444 16.68 6.30 -5.49
C LEU A 444 16.94 4.81 -5.77
N SER A 445 17.09 4.00 -4.71
CA SER A 445 17.29 2.55 -4.85
C SER A 445 16.09 1.91 -5.54
N GLY A 446 14.86 2.28 -5.15
CA GLY A 446 13.63 1.80 -5.78
C GLY A 446 13.58 2.16 -7.27
N PHE A 447 13.90 3.39 -7.63
CA PHE A 447 13.93 3.86 -9.01
C PHE A 447 14.97 3.11 -9.86
N VAL A 448 16.21 3.00 -9.36
CA VAL A 448 17.30 2.29 -10.06
C VAL A 448 16.98 0.81 -10.27
N LEU A 449 16.46 0.14 -9.23
CA LEU A 449 16.08 -1.28 -9.32
C LEU A 449 14.96 -1.51 -10.32
N THR A 450 13.95 -0.64 -10.34
CA THR A 450 12.83 -0.72 -11.30
C THR A 450 13.30 -0.54 -12.74
N ILE A 451 14.21 0.43 -13.00
CA ILE A 451 14.78 0.64 -14.35
C ILE A 451 15.63 -0.56 -14.77
N ARG A 452 16.49 -1.08 -13.88
CA ARG A 452 17.31 -2.26 -14.19
C ARG A 452 16.47 -3.47 -14.56
N GLU A 453 15.37 -3.71 -13.84
CA GLU A 453 14.45 -4.80 -14.12
C GLU A 453 13.74 -4.60 -15.47
N ALA A 454 13.26 -3.39 -15.75
CA ALA A 454 12.65 -3.08 -17.04
C ALA A 454 13.60 -3.31 -18.21
N ARG A 455 14.88 -2.93 -18.08
CA ARG A 455 15.89 -3.19 -19.11
C ARG A 455 16.23 -4.66 -19.30
N ARG A 456 16.19 -5.48 -18.22
CA ARG A 456 16.38 -6.93 -18.32
C ARG A 456 15.23 -7.64 -19.02
N ALA A 457 14.01 -7.16 -18.84
CA ALA A 457 12.83 -7.74 -19.47
C ALA A 457 12.75 -7.45 -21.00
N HIS A 458 13.54 -6.49 -21.51
CA HIS A 458 13.61 -6.12 -22.93
C HIS A 458 14.81 -6.79 -23.66
N ARG A 459 15.70 -7.46 -22.94
CA ARG A 459 16.80 -8.29 -23.48
C ARG A 459 16.35 -9.75 -23.48
#